data_ec24f97a7cf403861e0bfb2f8fd85e71
#
_entry.id   ec24f97a7cf403861e0bfb2f8fd85e71
#
_cell.length_a   1.000
_cell.length_b   1.000
_cell.length_c   1.000
_cell.angle_alpha   90.00
_cell.angle_beta   90.00
_cell.angle_gamma   90.00
#
_symmetry.space_group_name_H-M   'P 1'
#
loop_
_entity.id
_entity.type
_entity.pdbx_description
1 polymer ?
#
loop_
_entity_poly.entity_id
_entity_poly.type
_entity_poly.pdbx_seq_one_letter_code
_entity_poly.pdbx_strand_id
1 'polypeptide(L)'
;MVLTTLRVGERAAPSVAPGGGQDNAAQSSRVSLQDALSLLTLPRFWALIFFVIGSCVYNVYDQQFPVYFVAQFPTKEEGTAMFGYLNSIQVFLEAAGLFCAPWLINRIGAKNGLIFAGMVMAVRMIGSGLVEGPVLIFITKLIHAAELPVLLVSMFKYITLNFDKRLSSTLYLVGFACTSSVIGTLISPLAGFGYDSIGFAPTYLIMGSVVFATTFTSIFLLRSGGDSSAEPAMSQVNVA
;
A
#
# COMPACT_ATOMS: atom_id res chain seq x y z
N MET A 1 0.86 -48.21 -44.17
CA MET A 1 0.35 -47.91 -45.51
C MET A 1 -1.17 -47.89 -45.42
N VAL A 2 -1.77 -46.81 -45.67
CA VAL A 2 -3.13 -46.34 -45.89
C VAL A 2 -3.41 -45.10 -45.03
N LEU A 3 -3.23 -43.95 -45.69
CA LEU A 3 -3.70 -42.63 -45.30
C LEU A 3 -5.22 -42.58 -45.45
N THR A 4 -5.94 -42.28 -44.39
CA THR A 4 -7.36 -41.93 -44.43
C THR A 4 -7.52 -40.45 -44.15
N THR A 5 -7.72 -39.66 -45.19
CA THR A 5 -8.04 -38.22 -45.14
C THR A 5 -9.47 -38.03 -44.62
N LEU A 6 -9.62 -37.45 -43.47
CA LEU A 6 -10.90 -36.92 -42.97
C LEU A 6 -11.10 -35.49 -43.49
N ARG A 7 -11.98 -35.35 -44.51
CA ARG A 7 -12.60 -34.09 -44.92
C ARG A 7 -13.55 -33.63 -43.80
N VAL A 8 -13.21 -32.57 -43.10
CA VAL A 8 -14.15 -31.80 -42.24
C VAL A 8 -14.85 -30.80 -43.15
N GLY A 9 -16.17 -30.97 -43.26
CA GLY A 9 -17.03 -30.10 -44.07
C GLY A 9 -17.08 -28.66 -43.48
N GLU A 10 -16.78 -27.75 -44.37
CA GLU A 10 -16.88 -26.31 -44.18
C GLU A 10 -18.38 -25.94 -44.15
N ARG A 11 -18.92 -25.71 -42.92
CA ARG A 11 -20.23 -25.06 -42.77
C ARG A 11 -20.00 -23.54 -42.80
N ALA A 12 -20.49 -22.93 -43.86
CA ALA A 12 -20.57 -21.48 -43.99
C ALA A 12 -21.31 -20.88 -42.81
N ALA A 13 -20.62 -20.01 -42.07
CA ALA A 13 -21.21 -19.16 -41.05
C ALA A 13 -21.98 -18.00 -41.74
N PRO A 14 -23.15 -17.59 -41.20
CA PRO A 14 -23.87 -16.43 -41.74
C PRO A 14 -23.09 -15.15 -41.51
N SER A 15 -22.96 -14.33 -42.54
CA SER A 15 -22.39 -13.01 -42.51
C SER A 15 -23.20 -12.10 -41.58
N VAL A 16 -22.64 -11.78 -40.41
CA VAL A 16 -23.14 -10.71 -39.56
C VAL A 16 -22.55 -9.42 -40.09
N ALA A 17 -23.41 -8.50 -40.47
CA ALA A 17 -23.04 -7.14 -40.90
C ALA A 17 -22.23 -6.41 -39.83
N PRO A 18 -21.25 -5.56 -40.17
CA PRO A 18 -20.53 -4.74 -39.21
C PRO A 18 -21.42 -3.54 -38.85
N GLY A 19 -22.14 -3.69 -37.75
CA GLY A 19 -22.98 -2.65 -37.14
C GLY A 19 -22.51 -2.27 -35.74
N GLY A 20 -21.88 -1.11 -35.65
CA GLY A 20 -22.03 -0.20 -34.50
C GLY A 20 -21.75 -0.70 -33.08
N GLY A 21 -20.65 -1.36 -32.76
CA GLY A 21 -20.39 -1.81 -31.40
C GLY A 21 -18.93 -1.71 -30.91
N GLN A 22 -18.00 -1.24 -31.72
CA GLN A 22 -16.58 -1.23 -31.38
C GLN A 22 -16.04 0.11 -30.90
N ASP A 23 -16.80 1.18 -30.95
CA ASP A 23 -16.31 2.52 -30.55
C ASP A 23 -16.44 2.81 -29.05
N ASN A 24 -17.15 1.99 -28.29
CA ASN A 24 -17.35 2.18 -26.85
C ASN A 24 -16.31 1.50 -25.94
N ALA A 25 -15.50 0.61 -26.47
CA ALA A 25 -14.44 -0.06 -25.68
C ALA A 25 -13.08 0.66 -25.78
N ALA A 26 -12.90 1.57 -26.71
CA ALA A 26 -11.66 2.34 -26.91
C ALA A 26 -11.68 3.73 -26.26
N GLN A 27 -12.78 4.13 -25.65
CA GLN A 27 -12.85 5.30 -24.75
C GLN A 27 -12.55 4.89 -23.31
N SER A 28 -11.53 4.09 -23.06
CA SER A 28 -10.77 4.17 -21.82
C SER A 28 -10.15 5.56 -21.83
N SER A 29 -10.87 6.51 -21.25
CA SER A 29 -10.54 7.93 -21.16
C SER A 29 -9.07 8.07 -20.76
N ARG A 30 -8.24 8.49 -21.70
CA ARG A 30 -6.84 8.82 -21.44
C ARG A 30 -6.86 9.85 -20.32
N VAL A 31 -6.34 9.47 -19.17
CA VAL A 31 -6.16 10.40 -18.04
C VAL A 31 -5.30 11.53 -18.58
N SER A 32 -5.88 12.72 -18.68
CA SER A 32 -5.15 13.90 -19.13
C SER A 32 -4.15 14.30 -18.04
N LEU A 33 -3.00 14.83 -18.46
CA LEU A 33 -2.06 15.47 -17.52
C LEU A 33 -2.74 16.58 -16.71
N GLN A 34 -3.74 17.27 -17.30
CA GLN A 34 -4.53 18.27 -16.61
C GLN A 34 -5.36 17.67 -15.47
N ASP A 35 -5.95 16.47 -15.68
CA ASP A 35 -6.70 15.77 -14.62
C ASP A 35 -5.77 15.36 -13.48
N ALA A 36 -4.55 14.89 -13.79
CA ALA A 36 -3.54 14.57 -12.78
C ALA A 36 -3.06 15.80 -12.01
N LEU A 37 -2.87 16.93 -12.69
CA LEU A 37 -2.49 18.21 -12.06
C LEU A 37 -3.62 18.79 -11.21
N SER A 38 -4.87 18.58 -11.57
CA SER A 38 -6.01 19.01 -10.76
C SER A 38 -6.06 18.35 -9.38
N LEU A 39 -5.49 17.14 -9.23
CA LEU A 39 -5.38 16.46 -7.93
C LEU A 39 -4.52 17.25 -6.92
N LEU A 40 -3.48 17.96 -7.40
CA LEU A 40 -2.60 18.75 -6.55
C LEU A 40 -3.33 19.94 -5.89
N THR A 41 -4.49 20.35 -6.42
CA THR A 41 -5.30 21.41 -5.82
C THR A 41 -6.23 20.92 -4.72
N LEU A 42 -6.40 19.58 -4.57
CA LEU A 42 -7.32 19.00 -3.63
C LEU A 42 -6.69 18.81 -2.23
N PRO A 43 -7.23 19.41 -1.17
CA PRO A 43 -6.72 19.19 0.20
C PRO A 43 -6.71 17.71 0.61
N ARG A 44 -7.65 16.91 0.12
CA ARG A 44 -7.75 15.46 0.34
C ARG A 44 -6.54 14.71 -0.19
N PHE A 45 -5.97 15.17 -1.32
CA PHE A 45 -4.75 14.59 -1.89
C PHE A 45 -3.56 14.80 -0.95
N TRP A 46 -3.36 16.02 -0.46
CA TRP A 46 -2.27 16.33 0.46
C TRP A 46 -2.41 15.63 1.82
N ALA A 47 -3.63 15.45 2.32
CA ALA A 47 -3.88 14.65 3.51
C ALA A 47 -3.45 13.18 3.31
N LEU A 48 -3.75 12.60 2.14
CA LEU A 48 -3.32 11.25 1.79
C LEU A 48 -1.80 11.17 1.65
N ILE A 49 -1.17 12.12 0.94
CA ILE A 49 0.29 12.18 0.77
C ILE A 49 0.98 12.31 2.12
N PHE A 50 0.47 13.14 3.04
CA PHE A 50 1.02 13.27 4.39
C PHE A 50 1.01 11.94 5.14
N PHE A 51 -0.10 11.20 5.09
CA PHE A 51 -0.19 9.87 5.68
C PHE A 51 0.82 8.91 5.02
N VAL A 52 0.92 8.93 3.68
CA VAL A 52 1.85 8.08 2.93
C VAL A 52 3.29 8.37 3.30
N ILE A 53 3.69 9.65 3.37
CA ILE A 53 5.05 10.05 3.78
C ILE A 53 5.40 9.47 5.16
N GLY A 54 4.50 9.61 6.13
CA GLY A 54 4.71 9.07 7.47
C GLY A 54 4.79 7.56 7.50
N SER A 55 3.88 6.88 6.81
CA SER A 55 3.86 5.42 6.76
C SER A 55 5.03 4.81 5.99
N CYS A 56 5.59 5.51 4.98
CA CYS A 56 6.70 4.98 4.16
C CYS A 56 8.00 4.74 4.93
N VAL A 57 8.12 5.25 6.14
CA VAL A 57 9.24 4.95 7.05
C VAL A 57 9.37 3.44 7.28
N TYR A 58 8.25 2.68 7.20
CA TYR A 58 8.29 1.22 7.37
C TYR A 58 9.17 0.50 6.34
N ASN A 59 9.27 1.03 5.11
CA ASN A 59 10.11 0.42 4.07
C ASN A 59 11.58 0.40 4.49
N VAL A 60 12.05 1.49 5.09
CA VAL A 60 13.43 1.62 5.57
C VAL A 60 13.67 0.69 6.75
N TYR A 61 12.71 0.62 7.68
CA TYR A 61 12.74 -0.35 8.77
C TYR A 61 12.84 -1.79 8.24
N ASP A 62 11.97 -2.17 7.32
CA ASP A 62 11.91 -3.54 6.80
C ASP A 62 13.14 -3.95 5.99
N GLN A 63 13.77 -3.00 5.28
CA GLN A 63 15.02 -3.24 4.55
C GLN A 63 16.20 -3.56 5.47
N GLN A 64 16.27 -2.92 6.64
CA GLN A 64 17.38 -3.10 7.59
C GLN A 64 17.09 -4.15 8.67
N PHE A 65 15.84 -4.56 8.82
CA PHE A 65 15.42 -5.54 9.82
C PHE A 65 16.18 -6.87 9.74
N PRO A 66 16.48 -7.45 8.56
CA PRO A 66 17.28 -8.66 8.47
C PRO A 66 18.64 -8.55 9.15
N VAL A 67 19.33 -7.41 8.96
CA VAL A 67 20.65 -7.15 9.57
C VAL A 67 20.53 -7.11 11.08
N TYR A 68 19.55 -6.38 11.59
CA TYR A 68 19.27 -6.29 13.02
C TYR A 68 18.94 -7.64 13.65
N PHE A 69 18.06 -8.41 12.98
CA PHE A 69 17.61 -9.71 13.49
C PHE A 69 18.74 -10.75 13.50
N VAL A 70 19.52 -10.82 12.43
CA VAL A 70 20.67 -11.76 12.32
C VAL A 70 21.73 -11.46 13.39
N ALA A 71 21.93 -10.20 13.74
CA ALA A 71 22.87 -9.79 14.78
C ALA A 71 22.48 -10.25 16.20
N GLN A 72 21.26 -10.78 16.40
CA GLN A 72 20.82 -11.33 17.69
C GLN A 72 21.27 -12.78 17.94
N PHE A 73 21.92 -13.40 16.94
CA PHE A 73 22.33 -14.81 17.01
C PHE A 73 23.84 -14.95 17.14
N PRO A 74 24.32 -16.05 17.75
CA PRO A 74 25.76 -16.29 17.92
C PRO A 74 26.54 -16.41 16.60
N THR A 75 25.86 -16.96 15.56
CA THR A 75 26.46 -17.11 14.22
C THR A 75 25.56 -16.49 13.16
N LYS A 76 26.18 -15.97 12.09
CA LYS A 76 25.45 -15.38 10.97
C LYS A 76 24.60 -16.42 10.22
N GLU A 77 25.10 -17.65 10.13
CA GLU A 77 24.43 -18.77 9.48
C GLU A 77 23.11 -19.10 10.18
N GLU A 78 23.15 -19.21 11.51
CA GLU A 78 21.98 -19.48 12.35
C GLU A 78 20.96 -18.34 12.23
N GLY A 79 21.43 -17.09 12.37
CA GLY A 79 20.55 -15.91 12.25
C GLY A 79 19.90 -15.80 10.87
N THR A 80 20.64 -16.11 9.79
CA THR A 80 20.09 -16.10 8.43
C THR A 80 19.06 -17.20 8.22
N ALA A 81 19.30 -18.41 8.75
CA ALA A 81 18.33 -19.50 8.69
C ALA A 81 17.05 -19.14 9.45
N MET A 82 17.17 -18.59 10.67
CA MET A 82 16.03 -18.16 11.47
C MET A 82 15.26 -17.02 10.83
N PHE A 83 15.95 -16.07 10.18
CA PHE A 83 15.28 -15.04 9.39
C PHE A 83 14.51 -15.63 8.20
N GLY A 84 15.03 -16.67 7.55
CA GLY A 84 14.33 -17.38 6.47
C GLY A 84 13.00 -17.99 6.96
N TYR A 85 13.00 -18.65 8.13
CA TYR A 85 11.77 -19.18 8.74
C TYR A 85 10.80 -18.06 9.11
N LEU A 86 11.28 -16.99 9.74
CA LEU A 86 10.47 -15.82 10.08
C LEU A 86 9.78 -15.24 8.84
N ASN A 87 10.55 -15.00 7.79
CA ASN A 87 10.03 -14.42 6.55
C ASN A 87 9.00 -15.34 5.88
N SER A 88 9.23 -16.65 5.88
CA SER A 88 8.28 -17.62 5.32
C SER A 88 6.94 -17.62 6.08
N ILE A 89 6.99 -17.62 7.41
CA ILE A 89 5.79 -17.56 8.26
C ILE A 89 5.07 -16.21 8.04
N GLN A 90 5.81 -15.11 7.99
CA GLN A 90 5.26 -13.77 7.76
C GLN A 90 4.49 -13.70 6.45
N VAL A 91 5.09 -14.11 5.33
CA VAL A 91 4.47 -14.09 3.99
C VAL A 91 3.22 -14.98 3.95
N PHE A 92 3.24 -16.14 4.59
CA PHE A 92 2.05 -17.00 4.70
C PHE A 92 0.92 -16.30 5.46
N LEU A 93 1.23 -15.66 6.59
CA LEU A 93 0.24 -14.91 7.38
C LEU A 93 -0.26 -13.66 6.64
N GLU A 94 0.59 -12.97 5.88
CA GLU A 94 0.18 -11.86 5.00
C GLU A 94 -0.82 -12.30 3.94
N ALA A 95 -0.58 -13.45 3.30
CA ALA A 95 -1.51 -14.01 2.34
C ALA A 95 -2.87 -14.31 2.99
N ALA A 96 -2.89 -14.90 4.19
CA ALA A 96 -4.12 -15.09 4.95
C ALA A 96 -4.78 -13.76 5.32
N GLY A 97 -3.98 -12.77 5.72
CA GLY A 97 -4.42 -11.41 6.05
C GLY A 97 -5.13 -10.72 4.88
N LEU A 98 -4.65 -10.90 3.64
CA LEU A 98 -5.29 -10.34 2.43
C LEU A 98 -6.73 -10.85 2.22
N PHE A 99 -7.04 -12.08 2.60
CA PHE A 99 -8.41 -12.60 2.56
C PHE A 99 -9.30 -11.99 3.66
N CYS A 100 -8.74 -11.72 4.83
CA CYS A 100 -9.48 -11.17 5.97
C CYS A 100 -9.63 -9.64 5.90
N ALA A 101 -8.67 -8.93 5.31
CA ALA A 101 -8.63 -7.48 5.29
C ALA A 101 -9.90 -6.83 4.68
N PRO A 102 -10.48 -7.30 3.55
CA PRO A 102 -11.70 -6.70 2.99
C PRO A 102 -12.88 -6.77 3.96
N TRP A 103 -13.03 -7.88 4.70
CA TRP A 103 -14.08 -8.03 5.70
C TRP A 103 -13.92 -7.02 6.84
N LEU A 104 -12.70 -6.87 7.36
CA LEU A 104 -12.39 -5.89 8.40
C LEU A 104 -12.67 -4.47 7.91
N ILE A 105 -12.15 -4.10 6.73
CA ILE A 105 -12.27 -2.74 6.17
C ILE A 105 -13.72 -2.40 5.81
N ASN A 106 -14.55 -3.39 5.48
CA ASN A 106 -15.97 -3.16 5.27
C ASN A 106 -16.70 -2.78 6.56
N ARG A 107 -16.21 -3.23 7.72
CA ARG A 107 -16.78 -2.88 9.04
C ARG A 107 -16.28 -1.55 9.58
N ILE A 108 -14.97 -1.31 9.54
CA ILE A 108 -14.38 -0.14 10.18
C ILE A 108 -14.24 1.07 9.24
N GLY A 109 -14.37 0.86 7.93
CA GLY A 109 -14.21 1.89 6.91
C GLY A 109 -12.75 2.11 6.49
N ALA A 110 -12.56 2.68 5.29
CA ALA A 110 -11.24 2.83 4.68
C ALA A 110 -10.31 3.78 5.47
N LYS A 111 -10.82 4.91 5.95
CA LYS A 111 -10.07 5.85 6.79
C LYS A 111 -9.54 5.17 8.05
N ASN A 112 -10.43 4.52 8.81
CA ASN A 112 -10.05 3.87 10.06
C ASN A 112 -9.11 2.70 9.82
N GLY A 113 -9.22 2.03 8.66
CA GLY A 113 -8.29 1.00 8.24
C GLY A 113 -6.87 1.53 8.01
N LEU A 114 -6.73 2.69 7.35
CA LEU A 114 -5.41 3.36 7.20
C LEU A 114 -4.82 3.74 8.57
N ILE A 115 -5.62 4.34 9.44
CA ILE A 115 -5.18 4.72 10.79
C ILE A 115 -4.78 3.48 11.60
N PHE A 116 -5.58 2.41 11.55
CA PHE A 116 -5.27 1.15 12.21
C PHE A 116 -3.93 0.57 11.73
N ALA A 117 -3.72 0.50 10.40
CA ALA A 117 -2.46 0.00 9.83
C ALA A 117 -1.26 0.85 10.27
N GLY A 118 -1.37 2.18 10.22
CA GLY A 118 -0.30 3.08 10.66
C GLY A 118 0.00 2.96 12.15
N MET A 119 -1.03 2.78 13.01
CA MET A 119 -0.83 2.57 14.46
C MET A 119 -0.16 1.22 14.74
N VAL A 120 -0.56 0.14 14.07
CA VAL A 120 0.08 -1.17 14.19
C VAL A 120 1.55 -1.10 13.76
N MET A 121 1.83 -0.37 12.68
CA MET A 121 3.18 -0.08 12.18
C MET A 121 4.04 0.62 13.25
N ALA A 122 3.51 1.68 13.85
CA ALA A 122 4.19 2.41 14.92
C ALA A 122 4.49 1.53 16.13
N VAL A 123 3.49 0.75 16.59
CA VAL A 123 3.64 -0.19 17.71
C VAL A 123 4.70 -1.25 17.40
N ARG A 124 4.74 -1.77 16.19
CA ARG A 124 5.74 -2.76 15.75
C ARG A 124 7.16 -2.19 15.79
N MET A 125 7.36 -0.99 15.24
CA MET A 125 8.68 -0.34 15.24
C MET A 125 9.14 0.01 16.64
N ILE A 126 8.28 0.61 17.45
CA ILE A 126 8.57 0.93 18.86
C ILE A 126 8.84 -0.36 19.63
N GLY A 127 8.01 -1.38 19.43
CA GLY A 127 8.19 -2.70 20.03
C GLY A 127 9.57 -3.29 19.70
N SER A 128 9.99 -3.26 18.44
CA SER A 128 11.32 -3.76 18.04
C SER A 128 12.50 -2.99 18.67
N GLY A 129 12.28 -1.74 19.04
CA GLY A 129 13.29 -0.94 19.76
C GLY A 129 13.28 -1.14 21.28
N LEU A 130 12.20 -1.70 21.85
CA LEU A 130 12.05 -1.89 23.30
C LEU A 130 12.31 -3.34 23.75
N VAL A 131 12.07 -4.31 22.87
CA VAL A 131 12.21 -5.73 23.22
C VAL A 131 13.65 -6.20 22.99
N GLU A 132 14.08 -7.13 23.84
CA GLU A 132 15.38 -7.75 23.73
C GLU A 132 15.23 -9.26 23.44
N GLY A 133 16.19 -9.80 22.69
CA GLY A 133 16.27 -11.19 22.34
C GLY A 133 15.49 -11.59 21.09
N PRO A 134 15.97 -12.63 20.40
CA PRO A 134 15.49 -12.98 19.06
C PRO A 134 14.02 -13.39 19.02
N VAL A 135 13.50 -14.03 20.08
CA VAL A 135 12.11 -14.51 20.13
C VAL A 135 11.11 -13.36 20.17
N LEU A 136 11.34 -12.35 21.03
CA LEU A 136 10.44 -11.20 21.14
C LEU A 136 10.50 -10.33 19.87
N ILE A 137 11.68 -10.15 19.30
CA ILE A 137 11.88 -9.45 18.02
C ILE A 137 11.16 -10.20 16.89
N PHE A 138 11.22 -11.55 16.89
CA PHE A 138 10.49 -12.39 15.94
C PHE A 138 8.98 -12.15 16.03
N ILE A 139 8.41 -12.18 17.25
CA ILE A 139 6.97 -11.95 17.47
C ILE A 139 6.57 -10.54 17.01
N THR A 140 7.36 -9.54 17.34
CA THR A 140 7.12 -8.14 16.92
C THR A 140 7.08 -8.02 15.40
N LYS A 141 7.98 -8.71 14.71
CA LYS A 141 8.02 -8.69 13.24
C LYS A 141 6.80 -9.36 12.62
N LEU A 142 6.24 -10.42 13.21
CA LEU A 142 5.05 -11.09 12.70
C LEU A 142 3.80 -10.19 12.69
N ILE A 143 3.76 -9.13 13.51
CA ILE A 143 2.68 -8.14 13.50
C ILE A 143 2.54 -7.48 12.11
N HIS A 144 3.62 -7.44 11.31
CA HIS A 144 3.61 -6.97 9.93
C HIS A 144 2.56 -7.68 9.05
N ALA A 145 2.33 -8.96 9.30
CA ALA A 145 1.34 -9.74 8.55
C ALA A 145 -0.10 -9.21 8.70
N ALA A 146 -0.41 -8.46 9.76
CA ALA A 146 -1.71 -7.82 9.93
C ALA A 146 -1.73 -6.41 9.30
N GLU A 147 -0.63 -5.66 9.38
CA GLU A 147 -0.61 -4.26 8.95
C GLU A 147 -0.63 -4.11 7.43
N LEU A 148 0.20 -4.86 6.70
CA LEU A 148 0.36 -4.69 5.25
C LEU A 148 -0.93 -4.99 4.47
N PRO A 149 -1.63 -6.12 4.70
CA PRO A 149 -2.91 -6.38 4.06
C PRO A 149 -3.96 -5.30 4.33
N VAL A 150 -4.05 -4.85 5.58
CA VAL A 150 -4.99 -3.80 5.96
C VAL A 150 -4.63 -2.47 5.30
N LEU A 151 -3.34 -2.12 5.26
CA LEU A 151 -2.87 -0.91 4.58
C LEU A 151 -3.25 -0.90 3.10
N LEU A 152 -2.93 -1.98 2.37
CA LEU A 152 -3.19 -2.07 0.94
C LEU A 152 -4.68 -1.99 0.61
N VAL A 153 -5.50 -2.80 1.26
CA VAL A 153 -6.96 -2.81 1.01
C VAL A 153 -7.59 -1.48 1.40
N SER A 154 -7.17 -0.89 2.53
CA SER A 154 -7.65 0.42 2.97
C SER A 154 -7.26 1.53 2.01
N MET A 155 -6.02 1.50 1.49
CA MET A 155 -5.51 2.49 0.54
C MET A 155 -6.32 2.48 -0.75
N PHE A 156 -6.51 1.30 -1.37
CA PHE A 156 -7.34 1.18 -2.57
C PHE A 156 -8.76 1.64 -2.33
N LYS A 157 -9.37 1.21 -1.22
CA LYS A 157 -10.74 1.59 -0.89
C LYS A 157 -10.85 3.09 -0.59
N TYR A 158 -9.89 3.69 0.12
CA TYR A 158 -9.86 5.12 0.40
C TYR A 158 -9.76 5.94 -0.89
N ILE A 159 -8.87 5.56 -1.79
CA ILE A 159 -8.72 6.23 -3.10
C ILE A 159 -10.02 6.15 -3.89
N THR A 160 -10.64 4.98 -4.00
CA THR A 160 -11.87 4.80 -4.79
C THR A 160 -13.10 5.50 -4.22
N LEU A 161 -13.12 5.78 -2.90
CA LEU A 161 -14.21 6.49 -2.23
C LEU A 161 -14.05 8.01 -2.24
N ASN A 162 -12.82 8.52 -2.27
CA ASN A 162 -12.54 9.95 -2.10
C ASN A 162 -12.09 10.64 -3.39
N PHE A 163 -11.78 9.88 -4.43
CA PHE A 163 -11.29 10.41 -5.71
C PHE A 163 -12.05 9.79 -6.89
N ASP A 164 -11.92 10.38 -8.07
CA ASP A 164 -12.52 9.82 -9.30
C ASP A 164 -11.92 8.42 -9.59
N LYS A 165 -12.81 7.47 -9.83
CA LYS A 165 -12.43 6.07 -10.13
C LYS A 165 -11.48 5.96 -11.32
N ARG A 166 -11.56 6.88 -12.29
CA ARG A 166 -10.66 6.94 -13.46
C ARG A 166 -9.21 7.21 -13.07
N LEU A 167 -9.01 7.93 -11.97
CA LEU A 167 -7.68 8.32 -11.46
C LEU A 167 -7.14 7.36 -10.40
N SER A 168 -7.91 6.34 -9.98
CA SER A 168 -7.55 5.49 -8.85
C SER A 168 -6.22 4.76 -9.05
N SER A 169 -5.96 4.21 -10.24
CA SER A 169 -4.68 3.55 -10.54
C SER A 169 -3.51 4.54 -10.59
N THR A 170 -3.71 5.72 -11.15
CA THR A 170 -2.71 6.78 -11.19
C THR A 170 -2.40 7.29 -9.78
N LEU A 171 -3.43 7.50 -8.95
CA LEU A 171 -3.28 7.89 -7.56
C LEU A 171 -2.54 6.85 -6.72
N TYR A 172 -2.81 5.57 -6.95
CA TYR A 172 -2.05 4.52 -6.29
C TYR A 172 -0.58 4.51 -6.71
N LEU A 173 -0.30 4.59 -8.02
CA LEU A 173 1.07 4.59 -8.54
C LEU A 173 1.85 5.83 -8.11
N VAL A 174 1.30 7.03 -8.33
CA VAL A 174 1.98 8.30 -8.06
C VAL A 174 1.85 8.68 -6.59
N GLY A 175 0.65 8.63 -6.04
CA GLY A 175 0.36 9.05 -4.68
C GLY A 175 0.91 8.09 -3.61
N PHE A 176 0.97 6.80 -3.89
CA PHE A 176 1.48 5.80 -2.94
C PHE A 176 2.84 5.24 -3.36
N ALA A 177 2.93 4.54 -4.49
CA ALA A 177 4.14 3.79 -4.85
C ALA A 177 5.34 4.70 -5.15
N CYS A 178 5.18 5.75 -5.97
CA CYS A 178 6.27 6.68 -6.25
C CYS A 178 6.66 7.50 -5.01
N THR A 179 5.69 8.02 -4.26
CA THR A 179 5.96 8.76 -3.02
C THR A 179 6.71 7.87 -2.03
N SER A 180 6.27 6.63 -1.86
CA SER A 180 6.92 5.65 -1.00
C SER A 180 8.38 5.40 -1.40
N SER A 181 8.65 5.22 -2.68
CA SER A 181 10.01 4.99 -3.19
C SER A 181 10.91 6.21 -3.00
N VAL A 182 10.41 7.41 -3.30
CA VAL A 182 11.17 8.67 -3.15
C VAL A 182 11.50 8.91 -1.68
N ILE A 183 10.50 8.82 -0.81
CA ILE A 183 10.69 9.04 0.64
C ILE A 183 11.60 7.96 1.23
N GLY A 184 11.42 6.69 0.87
CA GLY A 184 12.31 5.61 1.28
C GLY A 184 13.77 5.88 0.91
N THR A 185 14.03 6.35 -0.32
CA THR A 185 15.36 6.70 -0.79
C THR A 185 15.97 7.86 0.00
N LEU A 186 15.17 8.88 0.35
CA LEU A 186 15.63 10.03 1.11
C LEU A 186 15.88 9.70 2.59
N ILE A 187 15.05 8.84 3.18
CA ILE A 187 15.16 8.47 4.61
C ILE A 187 16.24 7.40 4.84
N SER A 188 16.52 6.52 3.86
CA SER A 188 17.46 5.42 4.03
C SER A 188 18.85 5.86 4.51
N PRO A 189 19.50 6.92 3.96
CA PRO A 189 20.78 7.40 4.46
C PRO A 189 20.72 7.93 5.90
N LEU A 190 19.62 8.60 6.26
CA LEU A 190 19.40 9.12 7.63
C LEU A 190 19.25 7.97 8.62
N ALA A 191 18.49 6.93 8.26
CA ALA A 191 18.35 5.75 9.08
C ALA A 191 19.66 4.97 9.20
N GLY A 192 20.44 4.85 8.11
CA GLY A 192 21.78 4.25 8.13
C GLY A 192 22.72 4.97 9.09
N PHE A 193 22.75 6.30 9.02
CA PHE A 193 23.49 7.11 9.99
C PHE A 193 23.00 6.89 11.43
N GLY A 194 21.71 6.77 11.65
CA GLY A 194 21.14 6.43 12.95
C GLY A 194 21.62 5.07 13.46
N TYR A 195 21.57 4.03 12.62
CA TYR A 195 22.02 2.68 12.97
C TYR A 195 23.50 2.64 13.35
N ASP A 196 24.35 3.39 12.62
CA ASP A 196 25.77 3.44 12.86
C ASP A 196 26.16 4.28 14.10
N SER A 197 25.41 5.37 14.39
CA SER A 197 25.76 6.32 15.45
C SER A 197 25.15 6.01 16.81
N ILE A 198 23.87 5.57 16.84
CA ILE A 198 23.12 5.32 18.07
C ILE A 198 22.58 3.90 18.21
N GLY A 199 22.78 3.08 17.15
CA GLY A 199 22.32 1.69 17.08
C GLY A 199 20.90 1.50 16.60
N PHE A 200 20.50 0.23 16.42
CA PHE A 200 19.19 -0.14 15.83
C PHE A 200 18.03 0.21 16.76
N ALA A 201 18.10 -0.15 18.04
CA ALA A 201 17.00 0.03 19.00
C ALA A 201 16.56 1.51 19.14
N PRO A 202 17.46 2.48 19.43
CA PRO A 202 17.07 3.89 19.48
C PRO A 202 16.57 4.42 18.14
N THR A 203 17.15 3.98 17.02
CA THR A 203 16.72 4.39 15.68
C THR A 203 15.29 3.90 15.40
N TYR A 204 14.95 2.66 15.78
CA TYR A 204 13.59 2.15 15.64
C TYR A 204 12.58 2.88 16.52
N LEU A 205 12.97 3.29 17.74
CA LEU A 205 12.13 4.12 18.58
C LEU A 205 11.82 5.48 17.93
N ILE A 206 12.84 6.13 17.35
CA ILE A 206 12.66 7.41 16.65
C ILE A 206 11.74 7.21 15.44
N MET A 207 12.01 6.21 14.58
CA MET A 207 11.21 5.93 13.40
C MET A 207 9.75 5.61 13.77
N GLY A 208 9.54 4.75 14.77
CA GLY A 208 8.22 4.40 15.26
C GLY A 208 7.47 5.60 15.86
N SER A 209 8.17 6.50 16.55
CA SER A 209 7.58 7.74 17.07
C SER A 209 7.15 8.69 15.95
N VAL A 210 7.91 8.79 14.87
CA VAL A 210 7.55 9.57 13.67
C VAL A 210 6.30 8.99 13.01
N VAL A 211 6.25 7.66 12.82
CA VAL A 211 5.06 6.98 12.26
C VAL A 211 3.84 7.17 13.17
N PHE A 212 4.03 7.08 14.47
CA PHE A 212 2.95 7.32 15.44
C PHE A 212 2.40 8.75 15.33
N ALA A 213 3.28 9.77 15.37
CA ALA A 213 2.89 11.17 15.30
C ALA A 213 2.18 11.51 13.99
N THR A 214 2.70 11.04 12.85
CA THR A 214 2.10 11.27 11.54
C THR A 214 0.76 10.55 11.40
N THR A 215 0.64 9.31 11.89
CA THR A 215 -0.62 8.56 11.88
C THR A 215 -1.65 9.22 12.79
N PHE A 216 -1.26 9.65 13.97
CA PHE A 216 -2.13 10.38 14.90
C PHE A 216 -2.65 11.68 14.31
N THR A 217 -1.79 12.46 13.68
CA THR A 217 -2.18 13.68 12.95
C THR A 217 -3.13 13.37 11.80
N SER A 218 -2.92 12.25 11.11
CA SER A 218 -3.77 11.81 9.99
C SER A 218 -5.20 11.47 10.42
N ILE A 219 -5.46 11.21 11.71
CA ILE A 219 -6.84 11.03 12.22
C ILE A 219 -7.69 12.27 11.92
N PHE A 220 -7.09 13.45 12.03
CA PHE A 220 -7.78 14.73 11.81
C PHE A 220 -7.73 15.19 10.35
N LEU A 221 -6.70 14.81 9.60
CA LEU A 221 -6.53 15.23 8.21
C LEU A 221 -7.32 14.37 7.22
N LEU A 222 -7.38 13.05 7.44
CA LEU A 222 -8.09 12.14 6.55
C LEU A 222 -9.61 12.29 6.72
N ARG A 223 -10.35 12.40 5.63
CA ARG A 223 -11.82 12.46 5.63
C ARG A 223 -12.44 11.07 5.52
N SER A 224 -13.58 10.88 6.16
CA SER A 224 -14.40 9.68 5.96
C SER A 224 -15.11 9.77 4.60
N GLY A 225 -15.10 8.70 3.81
CA GLY A 225 -15.70 8.66 2.46
C GLY A 225 -17.26 8.74 2.40
N GLY A 226 -17.89 9.42 3.35
CA GLY A 226 -19.32 9.70 3.37
C GLY A 226 -19.65 11.19 3.24
N ASP A 227 -18.66 12.08 3.38
CA ASP A 227 -18.88 13.54 3.36
C ASP A 227 -18.96 14.15 1.93
N SER A 228 -19.01 13.30 0.90
CA SER A 228 -19.07 13.73 -0.51
C SER A 228 -20.41 14.37 -0.93
N SER A 229 -21.41 14.40 -0.05
CA SER A 229 -22.73 15.00 -0.35
C SER A 229 -22.81 16.52 -0.09
N ALA A 230 -21.70 17.16 0.31
CA ALA A 230 -21.68 18.59 0.66
C ALA A 230 -20.83 19.48 -0.26
N GLU A 231 -20.32 18.96 -1.39
CA GLU A 231 -19.66 19.82 -2.36
C GLU A 231 -20.69 20.23 -3.42
N PRO A 232 -21.03 21.53 -3.53
CA PRO A 232 -21.97 21.99 -4.55
C PRO A 232 -21.39 21.61 -5.92
N ALA A 233 -22.22 20.93 -6.72
CA ALA A 233 -21.96 20.71 -8.12
C ALA A 233 -21.51 22.04 -8.74
N MET A 234 -20.25 22.12 -9.17
CA MET A 234 -19.82 23.25 -9.98
C MET A 234 -20.71 23.26 -11.20
N SER A 235 -21.52 24.29 -11.25
CA SER A 235 -22.51 24.61 -12.23
C SER A 235 -22.05 24.25 -13.64
N GLN A 236 -22.89 23.51 -14.32
CA GLN A 236 -22.90 23.42 -15.75
C GLN A 236 -22.71 24.84 -16.30
N VAL A 237 -21.53 25.12 -16.84
CA VAL A 237 -21.35 26.31 -17.66
C VAL A 237 -22.19 26.08 -18.91
N ASN A 238 -23.36 26.70 -18.92
CA ASN A 238 -24.13 26.87 -20.12
C ASN A 238 -23.26 27.54 -21.16
N VAL A 239 -22.88 26.81 -22.18
CA VAL A 239 -22.42 27.39 -23.46
C VAL A 239 -23.68 27.57 -24.27
N ALA A 240 -24.15 28.81 -24.29
CA ALA A 240 -25.09 29.29 -25.28
C ALA A 240 -24.30 29.72 -26.52
#